data_7cbf52ad197a90df264dae3f866fe39f
#
_entry.id   7cbf52ad197a90df264dae3f866fe39f
#
_cell.length_a   1.000
_cell.length_b   1.000
_cell.length_c   1.000
_cell.angle_alpha   90.00
_cell.angle_beta   90.00
_cell.angle_gamma   90.00
#
_symmetry.space_group_name_H-M   'P 1'
#
loop_
_entity.id
_entity.type
_entity.pdbx_description
1 polymer ?
#
loop_
_entity_poly.entity_id
_entity_poly.type
_entity_poly.pdbx_seq_one_letter_code
_entity_poly.pdbx_strand_id
1 'polypeptide(L)'
;LVRSLIPTREIGFLPGDEEDKSALYQVPYQNMVQFMFEMPNEQQFNSLYDRLKGQGSLYFLSTSFLRGLTFDNSIIIVDECQNMNFHELDTIITRVGQDSKIVFCGDFGQSDLQKTNEKNGLHDFLRILEEMEEFSCTEFTIGDIVRSGFVRSYLINKTKLGIGIE
;
A
#
# COMPACT_ATOMS: atom_id res chain seq x y z
N LEU A 1 -0.58 -6.67 -5.09
CA LEU A 1 -0.58 -5.69 -4.01
C LEU A 1 0.45 -6.07 -2.96
N VAL A 2 1.29 -5.15 -2.60
CA VAL A 2 2.32 -5.31 -1.56
C VAL A 2 2.02 -4.33 -0.43
N ARG A 3 2.05 -4.80 0.79
CA ARG A 3 1.94 -3.97 1.98
C ARG A 3 2.97 -4.40 3.02
N SER A 4 3.59 -3.44 3.71
CA SER A 4 4.35 -3.75 4.90
C SER A 4 3.40 -4.26 5.99
N LEU A 5 3.68 -5.44 6.50
CA LEU A 5 3.14 -5.84 7.79
C LEU A 5 4.06 -5.20 8.81
N ILE A 6 3.70 -4.00 9.27
CA ILE A 6 4.46 -3.39 10.36
C ILE A 6 4.39 -4.37 11.53
N PRO A 7 5.53 -4.84 12.04
CA PRO A 7 5.56 -5.59 13.30
C PRO A 7 5.35 -4.58 14.43
N THR A 8 4.23 -3.87 14.39
CA THR A 8 3.82 -3.04 15.52
C THR A 8 3.32 -3.96 16.62
N ARG A 9 3.47 -3.52 17.84
CA ARG A 9 3.06 -4.17 19.08
C ARG A 9 1.65 -4.78 19.05
N GLU A 10 0.84 -4.41 18.06
CA GLU A 10 -0.54 -4.86 17.87
C GLU A 10 -0.66 -6.26 17.26
N ILE A 11 0.22 -6.64 16.31
CA ILE A 11 0.14 -7.97 15.68
C ILE A 11 0.52 -9.10 16.64
N GLY A 12 1.41 -8.82 17.59
CA GLY A 12 1.81 -9.79 18.62
C GLY A 12 0.68 -10.27 19.53
N PHE A 13 -0.41 -9.50 19.65
CA PHE A 13 -1.55 -9.80 20.52
C PHE A 13 -2.75 -10.44 19.79
N LEU A 14 -2.74 -10.50 18.47
CA LEU A 14 -3.80 -11.16 17.72
C LEU A 14 -3.60 -12.68 17.80
N PRO A 15 -4.62 -13.45 18.19
CA PRO A 15 -4.58 -14.91 18.12
C PRO A 15 -4.58 -15.35 16.66
N GLY A 16 -3.85 -16.40 16.35
CA GLY A 16 -3.73 -16.95 15.00
C GLY A 16 -2.30 -16.99 14.48
N ASP A 17 -2.09 -17.70 13.38
CA ASP A 17 -0.82 -17.75 12.67
C ASP A 17 -0.59 -16.49 11.79
N GLU A 18 0.54 -16.43 11.08
CA GLU A 18 0.85 -15.29 10.21
C GLU A 18 -0.13 -15.15 9.04
N GLU A 19 -0.72 -16.24 8.57
CA GLU A 19 -1.72 -16.24 7.50
C GLU A 19 -3.03 -15.62 7.99
N ASP A 20 -3.49 -15.99 9.19
CA ASP A 20 -4.68 -15.39 9.81
C ASP A 20 -4.53 -13.90 10.04
N LYS A 21 -3.36 -13.46 10.49
CA LYS A 21 -3.05 -12.05 10.71
C LYS A 21 -3.01 -11.26 9.40
N SER A 22 -2.43 -11.86 8.37
CA SER A 22 -2.36 -11.22 7.05
C SER A 22 -3.75 -11.10 6.40
N ALA A 23 -4.68 -12.01 6.70
CA ALA A 23 -6.03 -11.98 6.17
C ALA A 23 -6.80 -10.70 6.56
N LEU A 24 -6.62 -10.20 7.78
CA LEU A 24 -7.25 -8.94 8.22
C LEU A 24 -6.80 -7.73 7.39
N TYR A 25 -5.54 -7.69 6.98
CA TYR A 25 -5.01 -6.61 6.14
C TYR A 25 -5.47 -6.70 4.69
N GLN A 26 -5.99 -7.86 4.25
CA GLN A 26 -6.54 -8.06 2.91
C GLN A 26 -7.97 -7.54 2.78
N VAL A 27 -8.73 -7.47 3.87
CA VAL A 27 -10.16 -7.11 3.86
C VAL A 27 -10.46 -5.80 3.12
N PRO A 28 -9.74 -4.68 3.35
CA PRO A 28 -9.99 -3.44 2.61
C PRO A 28 -9.84 -3.60 1.10
N TYR A 29 -8.86 -4.39 0.67
CA TYR A 29 -8.59 -4.62 -0.76
C TYR A 29 -9.59 -5.59 -1.38
N GLN A 30 -10.07 -6.59 -0.61
CA GLN A 30 -11.18 -7.45 -1.02
C GLN A 30 -12.44 -6.62 -1.27
N ASN A 31 -12.77 -5.69 -0.37
CA ASN A 31 -13.89 -4.78 -0.52
C ASN A 31 -13.74 -3.89 -1.78
N MET A 32 -12.51 -3.41 -2.07
CA MET A 32 -12.25 -2.66 -3.31
C MET A 32 -12.48 -3.52 -4.55
N VAL A 33 -11.99 -4.76 -4.58
CA VAL A 33 -12.23 -5.70 -5.70
C VAL A 33 -13.71 -5.98 -5.85
N GLN A 34 -14.44 -6.21 -4.75
CA GLN A 34 -15.89 -6.40 -4.77
C GLN A 34 -16.62 -5.21 -5.38
N PHE A 35 -16.24 -4.01 -4.98
CA PHE A 35 -16.80 -2.76 -5.52
C PHE A 35 -16.48 -2.57 -7.00
N MET A 36 -15.23 -2.78 -7.41
CA MET A 36 -14.79 -2.60 -8.80
C MET A 36 -15.49 -3.56 -9.78
N PHE A 37 -15.79 -4.77 -9.33
CA PHE A 37 -16.50 -5.77 -10.15
C PHE A 37 -18.02 -5.75 -9.96
N GLU A 38 -18.54 -4.77 -9.19
CA GLU A 38 -19.98 -4.60 -8.94
C GLU A 38 -20.67 -5.89 -8.46
N MET A 39 -19.99 -6.66 -7.61
CA MET A 39 -20.50 -7.94 -7.13
C MET A 39 -21.66 -7.74 -6.13
N PRO A 40 -22.87 -8.21 -6.45
CA PRO A 40 -24.07 -7.90 -5.67
C PRO A 40 -24.14 -8.65 -4.33
N ASN A 41 -23.42 -9.75 -4.21
CA ASN A 41 -23.44 -10.56 -2.99
C ASN A 41 -22.08 -11.23 -2.74
N GLU A 42 -21.88 -11.62 -1.48
CA GLU A 42 -20.64 -12.19 -0.97
C GLU A 42 -20.28 -13.54 -1.64
N GLN A 43 -21.25 -14.37 -1.96
CA GLN A 43 -21.00 -15.67 -2.59
C GLN A 43 -20.42 -15.53 -4.01
N GLN A 44 -20.97 -14.61 -4.79
CA GLN A 44 -20.44 -14.32 -6.15
C GLN A 44 -19.06 -13.67 -6.07
N PHE A 45 -18.86 -12.78 -5.10
CA PHE A 45 -17.56 -12.16 -4.86
C PHE A 45 -16.50 -13.20 -4.49
N ASN A 46 -16.79 -14.09 -3.52
CA ASN A 46 -15.84 -15.13 -3.11
C ASN A 46 -15.45 -16.04 -4.28
N SER A 47 -16.41 -16.45 -5.09
CA SER A 47 -16.15 -17.25 -6.30
C SER A 47 -15.26 -16.54 -7.32
N LEU A 48 -15.47 -15.24 -7.53
CA LEU A 48 -14.61 -14.42 -8.38
C LEU A 48 -13.21 -14.27 -7.79
N TYR A 49 -13.13 -13.94 -6.51
CA TYR A 49 -11.88 -13.67 -5.82
C TYR A 49 -10.98 -14.91 -5.80
N ASP A 50 -11.55 -16.08 -5.48
CA ASP A 50 -10.84 -17.36 -5.50
C ASP A 50 -10.36 -17.72 -6.91
N ARG A 51 -11.16 -17.43 -7.93
CA ARG A 51 -10.76 -17.61 -9.33
C ARG A 51 -9.58 -16.71 -9.70
N LEU A 52 -9.61 -15.43 -9.34
CA LEU A 52 -8.52 -14.48 -9.62
C LEU A 52 -7.22 -14.91 -8.94
N LYS A 53 -7.30 -15.36 -7.70
CA LYS A 53 -6.14 -15.91 -6.97
C LYS A 53 -5.65 -17.22 -7.58
N GLY A 54 -6.55 -18.14 -7.87
CA GLY A 54 -6.21 -19.45 -8.44
C GLY A 54 -5.61 -19.39 -9.84
N GLN A 55 -5.97 -18.38 -10.63
CA GLN A 55 -5.38 -18.09 -11.94
C GLN A 55 -4.07 -17.27 -11.87
N GLY A 56 -3.66 -16.84 -10.68
CA GLY A 56 -2.49 -15.99 -10.55
C GLY A 56 -2.70 -14.56 -11.08
N SER A 57 -3.95 -14.12 -11.22
CA SER A 57 -4.27 -12.76 -11.69
C SER A 57 -4.27 -11.73 -10.56
N LEU A 58 -4.35 -12.17 -9.32
CA LEU A 58 -4.33 -11.32 -8.13
C LEU A 58 -3.50 -11.97 -7.03
N TYR A 59 -2.53 -11.22 -6.54
CA TYR A 59 -1.71 -11.57 -5.38
C TYR A 59 -1.79 -10.50 -4.31
N PHE A 60 -1.82 -10.93 -3.07
CA PHE A 60 -1.55 -10.09 -1.91
C PHE A 60 -0.30 -10.61 -1.23
N LEU A 61 0.70 -9.77 -1.07
CA LEU A 61 2.01 -10.17 -0.57
C LEU A 61 2.46 -9.24 0.56
N SER A 62 3.09 -9.79 1.56
CA SER A 62 3.85 -9.05 2.55
C SER A 62 5.30 -8.88 2.08
N THR A 63 5.95 -7.81 2.53
CA THR A 63 7.37 -7.55 2.24
C THR A 63 8.29 -8.70 2.61
N SER A 64 7.92 -9.47 3.64
CA SER A 64 8.68 -10.63 4.10
C SER A 64 8.79 -11.78 3.08
N PHE A 65 7.83 -11.88 2.16
CA PHE A 65 7.74 -12.99 1.19
C PHE A 65 8.25 -12.63 -0.21
N LEU A 66 8.82 -11.44 -0.40
CA LEU A 66 9.26 -10.97 -1.72
C LEU A 66 10.65 -11.45 -2.13
N ARG A 67 11.45 -11.93 -1.18
CA ARG A 67 12.82 -12.35 -1.46
C ARG A 67 12.87 -13.51 -2.44
N GLY A 68 13.68 -13.35 -3.49
CA GLY A 68 13.86 -14.38 -4.53
C GLY A 68 12.76 -14.40 -5.60
N LEU A 69 11.74 -13.52 -5.52
CA LEU A 69 10.73 -13.38 -6.56
C LEU A 69 11.15 -12.32 -7.58
N THR A 70 10.63 -12.47 -8.81
CA THR A 70 10.63 -11.43 -9.84
C THR A 70 9.26 -11.40 -10.46
N PHE A 71 8.71 -10.21 -10.68
CA PHE A 71 7.36 -10.03 -11.20
C PHE A 71 7.43 -9.50 -12.62
N ASP A 72 7.25 -10.38 -13.60
CA ASP A 72 7.13 -10.03 -15.00
C ASP A 72 5.65 -9.83 -15.37
N ASN A 73 5.37 -9.00 -16.39
CA ASN A 73 4.02 -8.74 -16.92
C ASN A 73 3.01 -8.38 -15.81
N SER A 74 3.43 -7.56 -14.86
CA SER A 74 2.69 -7.32 -13.62
C SER A 74 2.50 -5.84 -13.34
N ILE A 75 1.40 -5.51 -12.66
CA ILE A 75 1.20 -4.22 -12.00
C ILE A 75 1.37 -4.44 -10.50
N ILE A 76 2.41 -3.84 -9.94
CA ILE A 76 2.74 -3.94 -8.51
C ILE A 76 2.24 -2.66 -7.84
N ILE A 77 1.35 -2.78 -6.86
CA ILE A 77 0.86 -1.66 -6.07
C ILE A 77 1.42 -1.81 -4.66
N VAL A 78 2.18 -0.83 -4.23
CA VAL A 78 2.78 -0.75 -2.89
C VAL A 78 2.00 0.29 -2.10
N ASP A 79 1.20 -0.17 -1.15
CA ASP A 79 0.33 0.70 -0.37
C ASP A 79 0.94 1.03 1.00
N GLU A 80 0.61 2.22 1.52
CA GLU A 80 1.14 2.74 2.79
C GLU A 80 2.68 2.76 2.82
N CYS A 81 3.31 3.12 1.69
CA CYS A 81 4.76 3.04 1.53
C CYS A 81 5.53 3.97 2.50
N GLN A 82 4.89 4.99 3.07
CA GLN A 82 5.47 5.85 4.10
C GLN A 82 5.81 5.09 5.40
N ASN A 83 5.19 3.92 5.61
CA ASN A 83 5.43 3.07 6.77
C ASN A 83 6.56 2.04 6.54
N MET A 84 7.22 2.08 5.37
CA MET A 84 8.29 1.17 5.00
C MET A 84 9.66 1.82 5.22
N ASN A 85 10.62 1.02 5.67
CA ASN A 85 12.00 1.47 5.71
C ASN A 85 12.67 1.34 4.34
N PHE A 86 13.86 1.93 4.18
CA PHE A 86 14.60 1.91 2.91
C PHE A 86 14.83 0.49 2.38
N HIS A 87 15.21 -0.44 3.25
CA HIS A 87 15.50 -1.81 2.85
C HIS A 87 14.26 -2.55 2.31
N GLU A 88 13.08 -2.29 2.86
CA GLU A 88 11.82 -2.84 2.35
C GLU A 88 11.50 -2.26 0.97
N LEU A 89 11.61 -0.93 0.80
CA LEU A 89 11.38 -0.25 -0.48
C LEU A 89 12.36 -0.73 -1.56
N ASP A 90 13.64 -0.83 -1.24
CA ASP A 90 14.70 -1.35 -2.11
C ASP A 90 14.44 -2.82 -2.49
N THR A 91 14.02 -3.63 -1.51
CA THR A 91 13.66 -5.02 -1.77
C THR A 91 12.51 -5.12 -2.76
N ILE A 92 11.48 -4.29 -2.64
CA ILE A 92 10.31 -4.32 -3.51
C ILE A 92 10.67 -3.87 -4.92
N ILE A 93 11.33 -2.72 -5.09
CA ILE A 93 11.62 -2.16 -6.41
C ILE A 93 12.54 -3.08 -7.22
N THR A 94 13.46 -3.77 -6.54
CA THR A 94 14.36 -4.73 -7.19
C THR A 94 13.68 -6.05 -7.60
N ARG A 95 12.39 -6.22 -7.35
CA ARG A 95 11.55 -7.35 -7.81
C ARG A 95 10.82 -7.07 -9.11
N VAL A 96 10.80 -5.82 -9.57
CA VAL A 96 10.15 -5.45 -10.83
C VAL A 96 10.87 -6.13 -12.00
N GLY A 97 10.12 -6.95 -12.72
CA GLY A 97 10.62 -7.67 -13.90
C GLY A 97 10.21 -7.00 -15.20
N GLN A 98 10.33 -7.75 -16.30
CA GLN A 98 10.02 -7.24 -17.65
C GLN A 98 8.53 -6.94 -17.81
N ASP A 99 8.21 -5.90 -18.61
CA ASP A 99 6.85 -5.48 -18.94
C ASP A 99 5.97 -5.23 -17.71
N SER A 100 6.58 -4.75 -16.64
CA SER A 100 5.92 -4.51 -15.37
C SER A 100 5.91 -3.03 -15.00
N LYS A 101 4.92 -2.65 -14.20
CA LYS A 101 4.79 -1.31 -13.61
C LYS A 101 4.70 -1.42 -12.10
N ILE A 102 5.31 -0.46 -11.41
CA ILE A 102 5.19 -0.32 -9.96
C ILE A 102 4.59 1.03 -9.62
N VAL A 103 3.68 1.04 -8.64
CA VAL A 103 3.02 2.24 -8.12
C VAL A 103 3.21 2.25 -6.61
N PHE A 104 3.86 3.26 -6.10
CA PHE A 104 3.97 3.51 -4.67
C PHE A 104 2.87 4.48 -4.25
N CYS A 105 2.03 4.06 -3.31
CA CYS A 105 0.96 4.86 -2.72
C CYS A 105 1.30 5.16 -1.26
N GLY A 106 1.23 6.43 -0.87
CA GLY A 106 1.54 6.81 0.49
C GLY A 106 1.22 8.26 0.80
N ASP A 107 1.15 8.59 2.07
CA ASP A 107 0.99 9.94 2.59
C ASP A 107 2.25 10.33 3.37
N PHE A 108 3.07 11.13 2.75
CA PHE A 108 4.36 11.55 3.32
C PHE A 108 4.22 12.56 4.46
N GLY A 109 3.04 13.20 4.61
CA GLY A 109 2.72 14.08 5.73
C GLY A 109 2.32 13.34 7.01
N GLN A 110 2.00 12.04 6.94
CA GLN A 110 1.55 11.25 8.09
C GLN A 110 2.57 10.19 8.54
N SER A 111 3.83 10.31 8.15
CA SER A 111 4.85 9.36 8.52
C SER A 111 5.06 9.34 10.05
N ASP A 112 4.53 8.31 10.71
CA ASP A 112 4.80 8.02 12.13
C ASP A 112 6.27 7.73 12.44
N LEU A 113 7.07 7.58 11.39
CA LEU A 113 8.53 7.43 11.44
C LEU A 113 9.26 8.72 11.85
N GLN A 114 8.54 9.77 12.26
CA GLN A 114 9.11 11.08 12.63
C GLN A 114 10.14 11.05 13.75
N LYS A 115 10.30 9.97 14.47
CA LYS A 115 11.16 9.93 15.67
C LYS A 115 12.49 9.18 15.54
N THR A 116 12.82 8.56 14.40
CA THR A 116 14.01 7.73 14.25
C THR A 116 14.69 7.91 12.89
N ASN A 117 15.93 7.39 12.77
CA ASN A 117 16.74 7.36 11.53
C ASN A 117 16.04 6.76 10.28
N GLU A 118 14.83 6.25 10.43
CA GLU A 118 14.01 5.65 9.38
C GLU A 118 13.39 6.69 8.43
N LYS A 119 13.22 7.96 8.86
CA LYS A 119 12.83 9.07 7.97
C LYS A 119 13.80 9.26 6.80
N ASN A 120 15.06 9.05 7.04
CA ASN A 120 16.07 9.23 6.02
C ASN A 120 15.89 8.21 4.90
N GLY A 121 15.39 7.01 5.21
CA GLY A 121 15.27 5.93 4.24
C GLY A 121 14.27 6.19 3.13
N LEU A 122 13.07 6.68 3.45
CA LEU A 122 12.07 7.03 2.45
C LEU A 122 12.49 8.23 1.61
N HIS A 123 13.06 9.25 2.25
CA HIS A 123 13.56 10.43 1.56
C HIS A 123 14.69 10.08 0.59
N ASP A 124 15.64 9.24 1.01
CA ASP A 124 16.73 8.79 0.14
C ASP A 124 16.20 7.93 -1.02
N PHE A 125 15.18 7.09 -0.76
CA PHE A 125 14.53 6.31 -1.79
C PHE A 125 13.86 7.21 -2.85
N LEU A 126 13.11 8.22 -2.43
CA LEU A 126 12.49 9.18 -3.36
C LEU A 126 13.52 9.94 -4.20
N ARG A 127 14.62 10.38 -3.58
CA ARG A 127 15.70 11.04 -4.31
C ARG A 127 16.32 10.14 -5.39
N ILE A 128 16.44 8.84 -5.14
CA ILE A 128 16.89 7.89 -6.16
C ILE A 128 15.87 7.81 -7.30
N LEU A 129 14.58 7.74 -6.98
CA LEU A 129 13.52 7.65 -7.98
C LEU A 129 13.46 8.92 -8.85
N GLU A 130 13.66 10.10 -8.27
CA GLU A 130 13.65 11.38 -8.98
C GLU A 130 14.78 11.49 -10.03
N GLU A 131 15.86 10.75 -9.88
CA GLU A 131 16.95 10.67 -10.87
C GLU A 131 16.65 9.66 -12.01
N MET A 132 15.55 8.90 -11.93
CA MET A 132 15.18 7.90 -12.94
C MET A 132 14.24 8.50 -13.99
N GLU A 133 14.54 8.28 -15.27
CA GLU A 133 13.67 8.73 -16.38
C GLU A 133 12.30 8.04 -16.39
N GLU A 134 12.22 6.83 -15.85
CA GLU A 134 11.00 6.03 -15.77
C GLU A 134 10.07 6.44 -14.63
N PHE A 135 10.51 7.31 -13.74
CA PHE A 135 9.73 7.75 -12.59
C PHE A 135 8.87 8.96 -12.90
N SER A 136 7.65 8.94 -12.36
CA SER A 136 6.80 10.12 -12.31
C SER A 136 6.03 10.16 -10.98
N CYS A 137 5.86 11.35 -10.43
CA CYS A 137 5.14 11.58 -9.20
C CYS A 137 3.82 12.29 -9.48
N THR A 138 2.75 11.83 -8.85
CA THR A 138 1.44 12.51 -8.85
C THR A 138 1.08 12.87 -7.43
N GLU A 139 0.99 14.16 -7.16
CA GLU A 139 0.58 14.68 -5.85
C GLU A 139 -0.92 14.98 -5.85
N PHE A 140 -1.63 14.44 -4.85
CA PHE A 140 -3.03 14.74 -4.60
C PHE A 140 -3.15 15.93 -3.65
N THR A 141 -4.08 16.81 -3.97
CA THR A 141 -4.35 18.03 -3.22
C THR A 141 -5.67 17.95 -2.46
N ILE A 142 -5.98 18.97 -1.66
CA ILE A 142 -7.30 19.11 -1.00
C ILE A 142 -8.46 19.04 -2.02
N GLY A 143 -8.23 19.46 -3.25
CA GLY A 143 -9.23 19.40 -4.33
C GLY A 143 -9.63 17.97 -4.70
N ASP A 144 -8.69 17.04 -4.55
CA ASP A 144 -8.83 15.64 -4.98
C ASP A 144 -9.48 14.72 -3.92
N ILE A 145 -9.92 15.29 -2.79
CA ILE A 145 -10.55 14.52 -1.70
C ILE A 145 -11.89 13.93 -2.17
N VAL A 146 -11.93 12.61 -2.37
CA VAL A 146 -13.11 11.81 -2.73
C VAL A 146 -13.68 11.15 -1.46
N ARG A 147 -14.28 11.92 -0.60
CA ARG A 147 -14.90 11.45 0.66
C ARG A 147 -16.29 12.08 0.82
N SER A 148 -17.09 11.55 1.77
CA SER A 148 -18.38 12.18 2.13
C SER A 148 -18.17 13.65 2.51
N GLY A 149 -19.18 14.49 2.34
CA GLY A 149 -19.10 15.92 2.65
C GLY A 149 -18.64 16.20 4.08
N PHE A 150 -19.05 15.38 5.04
CA PHE A 150 -18.61 15.49 6.44
C PHE A 150 -17.09 15.24 6.59
N VAL A 151 -16.60 14.13 6.05
CA VAL A 151 -15.16 13.76 6.12
C VAL A 151 -14.31 14.79 5.36
N ARG A 152 -14.76 15.21 4.18
CA ARG A 152 -14.08 16.25 3.40
C ARG A 152 -13.97 17.56 4.19
N SER A 153 -15.04 18.00 4.83
CA SER A 153 -15.05 19.21 5.67
C SER A 153 -14.08 19.08 6.84
N TYR A 154 -14.07 17.94 7.52
CA TYR A 154 -13.13 17.67 8.61
C TYR A 154 -11.67 17.75 8.13
N LEU A 155 -11.33 17.09 7.03
CA LEU A 155 -9.97 17.08 6.49
C LEU A 155 -9.50 18.48 6.08
N ILE A 156 -10.36 19.25 5.41
CA ILE A 156 -10.05 20.64 5.03
C ILE A 156 -9.77 21.51 6.26
N ASN A 157 -10.57 21.39 7.31
CA ASN A 157 -10.38 22.18 8.52
C ASN A 157 -9.16 21.73 9.31
N LYS A 158 -8.88 20.42 9.35
CA LYS A 158 -7.66 19.86 9.93
C LYS A 158 -6.40 20.46 9.27
N THR A 159 -6.37 20.48 7.95
CA THR A 159 -5.26 21.06 7.17
C THR A 159 -5.14 22.56 7.41
N LYS A 160 -6.25 23.33 7.41
CA LYS A 160 -6.24 24.77 7.68
C LYS A 160 -5.69 25.12 9.07
N LEU A 161 -5.91 24.27 10.04
CA LEU A 161 -5.42 24.46 11.41
C LEU A 161 -3.99 23.95 11.63
N GLY A 162 -3.37 23.34 10.60
CA GLY A 162 -2.02 22.76 10.71
C GLY A 162 -1.95 21.57 11.67
N ILE A 163 -3.09 20.92 11.95
CA ILE A 163 -3.14 19.79 12.89
C ILE A 163 -2.79 18.50 12.14
N GLY A 164 -1.75 17.78 12.60
CA GLY A 164 -1.28 16.54 11.98
C GLY A 164 -0.57 16.72 10.63
N ILE A 165 -0.03 17.92 10.42
CA ILE A 165 0.96 18.25 9.41
C ILE A 165 2.22 18.57 10.25
N GLU A 166 2.98 17.54 10.59
CA GLU A 166 4.30 17.70 11.22
C GLU A 166 5.39 17.22 10.26
#